data_2be4b3081f98f1a2214c8209899e4ff2
#
_entry.id   2be4b3081f98f1a2214c8209899e4ff2
#
_cell.length_a   1.000
_cell.length_b   1.000
_cell.length_c   1.000
_cell.angle_alpha   90.00
_cell.angle_beta   90.00
_cell.angle_gamma   90.00
#
_symmetry.space_group_name_H-M   'P 1'
#
loop_
_entity.id
_entity.type
_entity.pdbx_description
1 polymer ?
#
loop_
_entity_poly.entity_id
_entity_poly.type
_entity_poly.pdbx_seq_one_letter_code
_entity_poly.pdbx_strand_id
1 'polypeptide(L)'
;MSTAMQWNSHDDLYPTRLQTEQWLERKDPAFWGRWTPQAPLTREQTESFDENGYLVLKDVFSPLEVTALQEESRRMRSGEATLSAENVITEPGSNEVRTVFRLDEQNALFDRLARDQRIAGRVSYLLDDEVYLHQSRLNYKPGFTGKEFYWHSDFETWHAEDGMPRMRAISASILLTDNDALNGPLMLMPGSHNTFVACAGETPEDNHKTSLKKQEVGVPSHDSLSEMARRHGIDYAAGVAGTVVLFDCNTLHGSNGNITPFPRSNAFFVYNAWSNKVVDPFAARSPRPAFLSSRDPGRPIEIVSGKLA
;
A
#
# COMPACT_ATOMS: atom_id res chain seq x y z
N MET A 1 11.80 22.76 14.13
CA MET A 1 11.91 21.76 15.20
C MET A 1 10.52 21.17 15.37
N SER A 2 10.25 20.04 14.72
CA SER A 2 8.96 19.33 14.84
C SER A 2 8.95 18.61 16.19
N THR A 3 8.09 19.02 17.08
CA THR A 3 7.80 18.30 18.33
C THR A 3 7.15 16.99 17.98
N ALA A 4 7.86 15.88 18.14
CA ALA A 4 7.29 14.54 18.04
C ALA A 4 6.14 14.47 19.05
N MET A 5 4.90 14.39 18.57
CA MET A 5 3.74 14.09 19.40
C MET A 5 3.92 12.65 19.92
N GLN A 6 4.10 12.49 21.21
CA GLN A 6 4.01 11.18 21.87
C GLN A 6 2.52 10.84 22.01
N TRP A 7 2.07 9.87 21.24
CA TRP A 7 0.73 9.32 21.34
C TRP A 7 0.66 8.38 22.57
N ASN A 8 -0.26 8.64 23.49
CA ASN A 8 -0.58 7.71 24.55
C ASN A 8 -1.59 6.68 24.03
N SER A 9 -1.41 5.41 24.37
CA SER A 9 -2.31 4.29 24.03
C SER A 9 -3.77 4.48 24.54
N HIS A 10 -4.07 5.58 25.24
CA HIS A 10 -5.41 5.91 25.70
C HIS A 10 -6.26 6.70 24.66
N ASP A 11 -5.67 7.13 23.55
CA ASP A 11 -6.37 7.92 22.52
C ASP A 11 -6.50 7.14 21.21
N ASP A 12 -7.01 5.90 21.28
CA ASP A 12 -7.35 5.15 20.07
C ASP A 12 -8.53 5.81 19.36
N LEU A 13 -8.24 6.47 18.21
CA LEU A 13 -9.25 7.16 17.42
C LEU A 13 -10.00 6.21 16.47
N TYR A 14 -9.47 5.01 16.28
CA TYR A 14 -9.93 4.07 15.27
C TYR A 14 -10.04 2.64 15.83
N PRO A 15 -10.79 2.45 16.95
CA PRO A 15 -10.94 1.12 17.52
C PRO A 15 -11.49 0.15 16.49
N THR A 16 -10.88 -1.02 16.38
CA THR A 16 -11.27 -2.08 15.45
C THR A 16 -11.20 -3.45 16.12
N ARG A 17 -11.52 -4.51 15.40
CA ARG A 17 -11.63 -5.89 15.92
C ARG A 17 -12.62 -5.98 17.07
N LEU A 18 -13.78 -5.34 16.85
CA LEU A 18 -14.87 -5.22 17.81
C LEU A 18 -15.76 -6.47 17.81
N GLN A 19 -16.74 -6.52 18.74
CA GLN A 19 -17.76 -7.59 18.70
C GLN A 19 -18.67 -7.50 17.47
N THR A 20 -18.97 -6.28 17.01
CA THR A 20 -19.77 -6.00 15.82
C THR A 20 -19.08 -4.93 14.99
N GLU A 21 -19.17 -5.07 13.68
CA GLU A 21 -18.66 -4.08 12.74
C GLU A 21 -19.31 -2.71 12.94
N GLN A 22 -18.52 -1.65 12.84
CA GLN A 22 -18.98 -0.26 12.96
C GLN A 22 -18.36 0.60 11.86
N TRP A 23 -19.07 1.67 11.48
CA TRP A 23 -18.56 2.69 10.58
C TRP A 23 -18.22 3.93 11.39
N LEU A 24 -16.96 4.33 11.35
CA LEU A 24 -16.45 5.50 12.03
C LEU A 24 -16.07 6.56 11.01
N GLU A 25 -16.39 7.80 11.32
CA GLU A 25 -15.93 8.94 10.55
C GLU A 25 -14.41 9.08 10.69
N ARG A 26 -13.70 9.28 9.56
CA ARG A 26 -12.28 9.61 9.57
C ARG A 26 -12.05 10.93 10.34
N LYS A 27 -11.02 10.94 11.20
CA LYS A 27 -10.63 12.13 11.98
C LYS A 27 -9.40 12.83 11.41
N ASP A 28 -8.65 12.15 10.57
CA ASP A 28 -7.44 12.65 9.93
C ASP A 28 -7.73 13.18 8.53
N PRO A 29 -7.07 14.24 8.06
CA PRO A 29 -7.18 14.62 6.65
C PRO A 29 -6.55 13.56 5.73
N ALA A 30 -6.95 13.49 4.47
CA ALA A 30 -6.25 12.71 3.46
C ALA A 30 -5.04 13.50 2.91
N PHE A 31 -5.24 14.77 2.63
CA PHE A 31 -4.18 15.71 2.33
C PHE A 31 -3.83 16.55 3.57
N TRP A 32 -2.63 16.37 4.10
CA TRP A 32 -2.18 17.01 5.35
C TRP A 32 -1.58 18.41 5.16
N GLY A 33 -1.19 18.73 3.94
CA GLY A 33 -0.51 19.95 3.62
C GLY A 33 -1.43 21.07 3.11
N ARG A 34 -0.81 21.96 2.37
CA ARG A 34 -1.49 23.03 1.64
C ARG A 34 -0.91 23.13 0.23
N TRP A 35 -1.78 23.18 -0.77
CA TRP A 35 -1.32 23.36 -2.15
C TRP A 35 -0.69 24.75 -2.36
N THR A 36 0.42 24.76 -3.10
CA THR A 36 1.10 25.97 -3.58
C THR A 36 1.49 25.79 -5.04
N PRO A 37 1.77 26.86 -5.80
CA PRO A 37 2.23 26.75 -7.19
C PRO A 37 3.56 25.99 -7.37
N GLN A 38 4.33 25.77 -6.31
CA GLN A 38 5.60 25.02 -6.30
C GLN A 38 5.41 23.56 -5.89
N ALA A 39 4.18 23.12 -5.62
CA ALA A 39 3.89 21.76 -5.24
C ALA A 39 4.29 20.75 -6.33
N PRO A 40 4.69 19.52 -5.97
CA PRO A 40 5.09 18.48 -6.94
C PRO A 40 3.87 17.85 -7.64
N LEU A 41 2.65 18.22 -7.26
CA LEU A 41 1.38 17.86 -7.88
C LEU A 41 0.62 19.11 -8.29
N THR A 42 -0.15 19.05 -9.37
CA THR A 42 -1.04 20.16 -9.73
C THR A 42 -2.15 20.31 -8.67
N ARG A 43 -2.86 21.43 -8.74
CA ARG A 43 -3.98 21.67 -7.83
C ARG A 43 -5.07 20.61 -8.01
N GLU A 44 -5.42 20.32 -9.25
CA GLU A 44 -6.43 19.34 -9.62
C GLU A 44 -6.03 17.93 -9.15
N GLN A 45 -4.75 17.57 -9.26
CA GLN A 45 -4.25 16.29 -8.77
C GLN A 45 -4.34 16.18 -7.24
N THR A 46 -4.01 17.26 -6.53
CA THR A 46 -4.09 17.31 -5.06
C THR A 46 -5.54 17.23 -4.59
N GLU A 47 -6.44 18.03 -5.19
CA GLU A 47 -7.87 18.00 -4.89
C GLU A 47 -8.50 16.64 -5.22
N SER A 48 -8.13 16.03 -6.36
CA SER A 48 -8.58 14.68 -6.72
C SER A 48 -8.12 13.60 -5.75
N PHE A 49 -6.88 13.69 -5.23
CA PHE A 49 -6.42 12.77 -4.19
C PHE A 49 -7.19 12.93 -2.88
N ASP A 50 -7.43 14.18 -2.45
CA ASP A 50 -8.17 14.49 -1.22
C ASP A 50 -9.64 14.02 -1.30
N GLU A 51 -10.26 14.16 -2.47
CA GLU A 51 -11.66 13.76 -2.72
C GLU A 51 -11.81 12.24 -2.87
N ASN A 52 -10.93 11.60 -3.65
CA ASN A 52 -11.11 10.20 -4.04
C ASN A 52 -10.29 9.20 -3.21
N GLY A 53 -9.26 9.68 -2.47
CA GLY A 53 -8.35 8.84 -1.71
C GLY A 53 -7.30 8.13 -2.56
N TYR A 54 -7.21 8.42 -3.85
CA TYR A 54 -6.18 7.90 -4.74
C TYR A 54 -5.92 8.82 -5.93
N LEU A 55 -4.77 8.61 -6.59
CA LEU A 55 -4.34 9.36 -7.76
C LEU A 55 -3.59 8.45 -8.73
N VAL A 56 -3.93 8.49 -10.01
CA VAL A 56 -3.22 7.77 -11.09
C VAL A 56 -2.35 8.76 -11.86
N LEU A 57 -1.04 8.53 -11.84
CA LEU A 57 -0.03 9.35 -12.49
C LEU A 57 0.57 8.60 -13.67
N LYS A 58 0.32 9.07 -14.87
CA LYS A 58 0.85 8.50 -16.12
C LYS A 58 2.21 9.12 -16.44
N ASP A 59 3.01 8.43 -17.25
CA ASP A 59 4.25 8.92 -17.84
C ASP A 59 5.28 9.43 -16.80
N VAL A 60 5.33 8.78 -15.61
CA VAL A 60 6.23 9.16 -14.51
C VAL A 60 7.67 8.72 -14.80
N PHE A 61 7.82 7.57 -15.44
CA PHE A 61 9.11 6.97 -15.79
C PHE A 61 9.28 6.82 -17.28
N SER A 62 10.50 7.01 -17.78
CA SER A 62 10.85 6.80 -19.17
C SER A 62 10.78 5.31 -19.56
N PRO A 63 10.61 4.97 -20.84
CA PRO A 63 10.63 3.57 -21.28
C PRO A 63 11.90 2.80 -20.89
N LEU A 64 13.07 3.45 -20.84
CA LEU A 64 14.33 2.84 -20.41
C LEU A 64 14.31 2.50 -18.91
N GLU A 65 13.82 3.39 -18.07
CA GLU A 65 13.66 3.13 -16.62
C GLU A 65 12.67 1.98 -16.38
N VAL A 66 11.56 1.96 -17.11
CA VAL A 66 10.56 0.88 -17.05
C VAL A 66 11.18 -0.45 -17.45
N THR A 67 11.96 -0.49 -18.55
CA THR A 67 12.65 -1.71 -18.99
C THR A 67 13.61 -2.23 -17.92
N ALA A 68 14.39 -1.35 -17.29
CA ALA A 68 15.29 -1.74 -16.20
C ALA A 68 14.56 -2.34 -15.00
N LEU A 69 13.43 -1.75 -14.59
CA LEU A 69 12.60 -2.27 -13.52
C LEU A 69 11.96 -3.64 -13.87
N GLN A 70 11.51 -3.80 -15.09
CA GLN A 70 10.95 -5.07 -15.60
C GLN A 70 11.99 -6.18 -15.58
N GLU A 71 13.21 -5.90 -16.03
CA GLU A 71 14.30 -6.87 -16.04
C GLU A 71 14.70 -7.31 -14.63
N GLU A 72 14.83 -6.38 -13.67
CA GLU A 72 15.11 -6.73 -12.29
C GLU A 72 13.96 -7.52 -11.65
N SER A 73 12.72 -7.13 -11.92
CA SER A 73 11.53 -7.89 -11.49
C SER A 73 11.54 -9.32 -12.03
N ARG A 74 11.91 -9.51 -13.30
CA ARG A 74 12.05 -10.83 -13.94
C ARG A 74 13.12 -11.66 -13.25
N ARG A 75 14.31 -11.09 -12.99
CA ARG A 75 15.43 -11.78 -12.32
C ARG A 75 15.06 -12.24 -10.91
N MET A 76 14.34 -11.39 -10.16
CA MET A 76 13.86 -11.74 -8.83
C MET A 76 12.86 -12.91 -8.87
N ARG A 77 11.96 -12.95 -9.86
CA ARG A 77 10.97 -14.01 -10.00
C ARG A 77 11.57 -15.33 -10.50
N SER A 78 12.54 -15.29 -11.41
CA SER A 78 13.13 -16.49 -12.01
C SER A 78 14.11 -17.23 -11.09
N GLY A 79 14.46 -16.66 -9.93
CA GLY A 79 15.47 -17.21 -9.03
C GLY A 79 16.92 -16.89 -9.45
N GLU A 80 17.12 -16.01 -10.43
CA GLU A 80 18.44 -15.50 -10.81
C GLU A 80 19.00 -14.53 -9.76
N ALA A 81 18.12 -13.89 -8.98
CA ALA A 81 18.49 -13.06 -7.84
C ALA A 81 18.47 -13.88 -6.55
N THR A 82 19.45 -13.67 -5.67
CA THR A 82 19.45 -14.27 -4.33
C THR A 82 18.50 -13.50 -3.44
N LEU A 83 17.40 -14.14 -3.04
CA LEU A 83 16.38 -13.57 -2.15
C LEU A 83 16.37 -14.29 -0.81
N SER A 84 16.08 -13.59 0.28
CA SER A 84 15.82 -14.21 1.58
C SER A 84 14.51 -15.00 1.51
N ALA A 85 14.52 -16.27 1.87
CA ALA A 85 13.35 -17.16 1.77
C ALA A 85 12.16 -16.67 2.63
N GLU A 86 12.43 -16.02 3.75
CA GLU A 86 11.38 -15.44 4.62
C GLU A 86 10.59 -14.33 3.95
N ASN A 87 11.19 -13.65 2.97
CA ASN A 87 10.60 -12.52 2.27
C ASN A 87 9.82 -12.94 1.01
N VAL A 88 9.84 -14.23 0.66
CA VAL A 88 9.20 -14.76 -0.56
C VAL A 88 7.94 -15.54 -0.21
N ILE A 89 6.81 -15.09 -0.73
CA ILE A 89 5.53 -15.79 -0.63
C ILE A 89 5.18 -16.37 -2.00
N THR A 90 4.78 -17.64 -2.03
CA THR A 90 4.33 -18.33 -3.25
C THR A 90 2.82 -18.39 -3.33
N GLU A 91 2.29 -18.55 -4.56
CA GLU A 91 0.87 -18.77 -4.79
C GLU A 91 0.40 -20.06 -4.12
N PRO A 92 -0.79 -20.06 -3.50
CA PRO A 92 -1.36 -21.27 -2.92
C PRO A 92 -1.50 -22.38 -3.98
N GLY A 93 -0.87 -23.53 -3.71
CA GLY A 93 -0.94 -24.70 -4.59
C GLY A 93 0.04 -24.70 -5.77
N SER A 94 0.96 -23.74 -5.84
CA SER A 94 2.06 -23.73 -6.81
C SER A 94 3.35 -23.22 -6.16
N ASN A 95 4.48 -23.31 -6.89
CA ASN A 95 5.76 -22.72 -6.47
C ASN A 95 5.99 -21.34 -7.12
N GLU A 96 4.99 -20.78 -7.81
CA GLU A 96 5.13 -19.49 -8.45
C GLU A 96 5.21 -18.38 -7.38
N VAL A 97 6.17 -17.47 -7.55
CA VAL A 97 6.33 -16.34 -6.64
C VAL A 97 5.11 -15.42 -6.77
N ARG A 98 4.45 -15.17 -5.65
CA ARG A 98 3.33 -14.24 -5.52
C ARG A 98 3.79 -12.86 -5.04
N THR A 99 4.63 -12.84 -4.02
CA THR A 99 5.10 -11.59 -3.42
C THR A 99 6.53 -11.74 -2.93
N VAL A 100 7.34 -10.69 -3.14
CA VAL A 100 8.66 -10.52 -2.53
C VAL A 100 8.61 -9.28 -1.66
N PHE A 101 8.81 -9.44 -0.34
CA PHE A 101 8.85 -8.35 0.63
C PHE A 101 10.27 -7.78 0.80
N ARG A 102 10.38 -6.62 1.47
CA ARG A 102 11.63 -5.88 1.71
C ARG A 102 12.37 -5.59 0.42
N LEU A 103 11.62 -5.16 -0.57
CA LEU A 103 12.09 -4.94 -1.93
C LEU A 103 13.24 -3.93 -2.00
N ASP A 104 13.17 -2.88 -1.20
CA ASP A 104 14.21 -1.84 -1.04
C ASP A 104 15.51 -2.38 -0.46
N GLU A 105 15.45 -3.38 0.42
CA GLU A 105 16.65 -3.96 1.02
C GLU A 105 17.29 -5.05 0.15
N GLN A 106 16.52 -5.68 -0.72
CA GLN A 106 16.97 -6.80 -1.54
C GLN A 106 17.48 -6.39 -2.93
N ASN A 107 17.17 -5.16 -3.37
CA ASN A 107 17.55 -4.72 -4.71
C ASN A 107 17.82 -3.22 -4.75
N ALA A 108 19.04 -2.83 -5.18
CA ALA A 108 19.48 -1.45 -5.21
C ALA A 108 18.66 -0.55 -6.16
N LEU A 109 18.12 -1.10 -7.28
CA LEU A 109 17.30 -0.33 -8.20
C LEU A 109 15.93 -0.02 -7.57
N PHE A 110 15.34 -0.98 -6.86
CA PHE A 110 14.09 -0.77 -6.14
C PHE A 110 14.28 0.09 -4.88
N ASP A 111 15.43 0.04 -4.19
CA ASP A 111 15.76 1.03 -3.15
C ASP A 111 15.81 2.45 -3.74
N ARG A 112 16.50 2.60 -4.88
CA ARG A 112 16.57 3.89 -5.57
C ARG A 112 15.17 4.37 -5.99
N LEU A 113 14.29 3.48 -6.48
CA LEU A 113 12.91 3.76 -6.84
C LEU A 113 12.09 4.22 -5.63
N ALA A 114 12.23 3.54 -4.49
CA ALA A 114 11.54 3.89 -3.24
C ALA A 114 11.91 5.29 -2.74
N ARG A 115 13.10 5.76 -3.03
CA ARG A 115 13.59 7.10 -2.65
C ARG A 115 13.39 8.17 -3.73
N ASP A 116 12.87 7.80 -4.90
CA ASP A 116 12.73 8.72 -6.02
C ASP A 116 11.77 9.88 -5.71
N GLN A 117 12.22 11.11 -5.98
CA GLN A 117 11.41 12.32 -5.74
C GLN A 117 10.06 12.29 -6.46
N ARG A 118 9.95 11.57 -7.57
CA ARG A 118 8.69 11.43 -8.33
C ARG A 118 7.67 10.58 -7.60
N ILE A 119 8.09 9.82 -6.57
CA ILE A 119 7.21 9.04 -5.68
C ILE A 119 7.32 9.59 -4.25
N ALA A 120 8.43 9.37 -3.57
CA ALA A 120 8.62 9.76 -2.17
C ALA A 120 8.41 11.26 -1.94
N GLY A 121 8.84 12.11 -2.89
CA GLY A 121 8.62 13.56 -2.80
C GLY A 121 7.15 13.96 -2.89
N ARG A 122 6.38 13.29 -3.73
CA ARG A 122 4.92 13.51 -3.83
C ARG A 122 4.17 13.01 -2.60
N VAL A 123 4.59 11.86 -2.07
CA VAL A 123 3.99 11.31 -0.85
C VAL A 123 4.32 12.19 0.37
N SER A 124 5.58 12.61 0.54
CA SER A 124 5.99 13.53 1.59
C SER A 124 5.19 14.85 1.53
N TYR A 125 4.95 15.37 0.32
CA TYR A 125 4.10 16.54 0.12
C TYR A 125 2.63 16.29 0.54
N LEU A 126 2.04 15.15 0.16
CA LEU A 126 0.65 14.84 0.53
C LEU A 126 0.49 14.63 2.04
N LEU A 127 1.49 14.06 2.69
CA LEU A 127 1.50 13.83 4.14
C LEU A 127 2.01 15.04 4.95
N ASP A 128 2.54 16.07 4.29
CA ASP A 128 3.18 17.24 4.93
C ASP A 128 4.16 16.84 6.04
N ASP A 129 5.01 15.84 5.74
CA ASP A 129 5.97 15.28 6.69
C ASP A 129 7.14 14.60 5.96
N GLU A 130 8.24 14.40 6.66
CA GLU A 130 9.21 13.40 6.27
C GLU A 130 8.58 12.02 6.33
N VAL A 131 9.07 11.07 5.54
CA VAL A 131 8.48 9.73 5.44
C VAL A 131 9.51 8.63 5.63
N TYR A 132 9.05 7.45 6.02
CA TYR A 132 9.83 6.22 6.02
C TYR A 132 9.04 5.08 5.36
N LEU A 133 9.71 4.04 4.92
CA LEU A 133 9.03 2.84 4.39
C LEU A 133 8.54 1.98 5.55
N HIS A 134 7.22 1.89 5.66
CA HIS A 134 6.57 0.94 6.56
C HIS A 134 6.64 -0.49 6.00
N GLN A 135 6.46 -0.62 4.67
CA GLN A 135 6.55 -1.87 3.94
C GLN A 135 6.96 -1.62 2.49
N SER A 136 7.70 -2.56 1.89
CA SER A 136 7.91 -2.60 0.45
C SER A 136 7.69 -4.02 -0.08
N ARG A 137 7.12 -4.15 -1.26
CA ARG A 137 6.87 -5.46 -1.88
C ARG A 137 6.77 -5.40 -3.39
N LEU A 138 7.13 -6.51 -4.03
CA LEU A 138 6.89 -6.78 -5.43
C LEU A 138 5.79 -7.84 -5.53
N ASN A 139 4.66 -7.48 -6.10
CA ASN A 139 3.53 -8.39 -6.29
C ASN A 139 3.49 -8.90 -7.73
N TYR A 140 3.41 -10.20 -7.86
CA TYR A 140 3.18 -10.89 -9.13
C TYR A 140 1.78 -11.49 -9.13
N LYS A 141 1.10 -11.36 -10.25
CA LYS A 141 -0.16 -12.05 -10.54
C LYS A 141 0.03 -12.80 -11.85
N PRO A 142 0.41 -14.08 -11.79
CA PRO A 142 0.67 -14.86 -12.99
C PRO A 142 -0.57 -14.94 -13.90
N GLY A 143 -0.35 -15.15 -15.17
CA GLY A 143 -1.44 -15.46 -16.10
C GLY A 143 -2.08 -16.80 -15.74
N PHE A 144 -3.37 -16.95 -15.99
CA PHE A 144 -4.22 -18.12 -15.74
C PHE A 144 -4.40 -18.52 -14.26
N THR A 145 -3.42 -18.30 -13.39
CA THR A 145 -3.39 -18.83 -12.02
C THR A 145 -3.38 -17.75 -10.95
N GLY A 146 -3.18 -16.48 -11.30
CA GLY A 146 -3.11 -15.38 -10.36
C GLY A 146 -4.39 -15.22 -9.54
N LYS A 147 -4.28 -15.31 -8.21
CA LYS A 147 -5.43 -15.24 -7.30
C LYS A 147 -5.80 -13.80 -6.98
N GLU A 148 -7.02 -13.62 -6.49
CA GLU A 148 -7.54 -12.35 -6.00
C GLU A 148 -6.77 -11.84 -4.76
N PHE A 149 -6.83 -10.53 -4.56
CA PHE A 149 -6.63 -9.88 -3.27
C PHE A 149 -7.97 -9.29 -2.85
N TYR A 150 -8.51 -9.78 -1.74
CA TYR A 150 -9.85 -9.42 -1.32
C TYR A 150 -9.95 -7.96 -0.85
N TRP A 151 -11.15 -7.40 -0.86
CA TRP A 151 -11.42 -6.03 -0.43
C TRP A 151 -11.02 -5.78 1.02
N HIS A 152 -10.21 -4.76 1.26
CA HIS A 152 -9.74 -4.36 2.59
C HIS A 152 -9.31 -2.88 2.58
N SER A 153 -9.12 -2.35 3.78
CA SER A 153 -8.34 -1.14 4.05
C SER A 153 -6.99 -1.60 4.63
N ASP A 154 -5.91 -1.09 4.09
CA ASP A 154 -4.56 -1.37 4.64
C ASP A 154 -4.45 -0.87 6.09
N PHE A 155 -5.02 0.32 6.38
CA PHE A 155 -4.93 0.94 7.69
C PHE A 155 -5.55 0.08 8.78
N GLU A 156 -6.64 -0.62 8.55
CA GLU A 156 -7.27 -1.50 9.53
C GLU A 156 -6.27 -2.52 10.08
N THR A 157 -5.53 -3.18 9.20
CA THR A 157 -4.51 -4.16 9.59
C THR A 157 -3.28 -3.48 10.21
N TRP A 158 -2.81 -2.37 9.64
CA TRP A 158 -1.63 -1.68 10.19
C TRP A 158 -1.89 -1.07 11.56
N HIS A 159 -3.09 -0.56 11.79
CA HIS A 159 -3.51 -0.07 13.11
C HIS A 159 -3.64 -1.22 14.11
N ALA A 160 -4.44 -2.23 13.77
CA ALA A 160 -4.72 -3.36 14.65
C ALA A 160 -3.47 -4.18 15.02
N GLU A 161 -2.64 -4.49 14.01
CA GLU A 161 -1.56 -5.49 14.14
C GLU A 161 -0.15 -4.89 14.16
N ASP A 162 0.07 -3.69 13.60
CA ASP A 162 1.39 -3.04 13.60
C ASP A 162 1.49 -1.89 14.60
N GLY A 163 0.34 -1.33 15.03
CA GLY A 163 0.30 -0.18 15.91
C GLY A 163 0.47 1.16 15.21
N MET A 164 -0.01 1.30 13.94
CA MET A 164 -0.02 2.59 13.24
C MET A 164 -1.09 3.52 13.86
N PRO A 165 -0.70 4.66 14.48
CA PRO A 165 -1.64 5.42 15.30
C PRO A 165 -2.69 6.19 14.50
N ARG A 166 -2.31 6.74 13.33
CA ARG A 166 -3.14 7.66 12.54
C ARG A 166 -3.17 7.27 11.07
N MET A 167 -4.22 7.69 10.38
CA MET A 167 -4.33 7.55 8.92
C MET A 167 -3.42 8.55 8.20
N ARG A 168 -2.10 8.40 8.38
CA ARG A 168 -1.08 9.27 7.82
C ARG A 168 -0.02 8.47 7.06
N ALA A 169 -0.51 7.59 6.18
CA ALA A 169 0.31 6.74 5.32
C ALA A 169 -0.29 6.66 3.91
N ILE A 170 0.56 6.50 2.91
CA ILE A 170 0.18 6.38 1.51
C ILE A 170 0.92 5.21 0.89
N SER A 171 0.19 4.37 0.16
CA SER A 171 0.75 3.33 -0.69
C SER A 171 1.00 3.86 -2.10
N ALA A 172 2.19 3.58 -2.64
CA ALA A 172 2.52 3.81 -4.05
C ALA A 172 2.63 2.46 -4.77
N SER A 173 1.80 2.24 -5.77
CA SER A 173 1.86 1.09 -6.68
C SER A 173 2.43 1.53 -8.02
N ILE A 174 3.57 0.99 -8.40
CA ILE A 174 4.22 1.23 -9.69
C ILE A 174 3.93 0.04 -10.59
N LEU A 175 3.27 0.28 -11.71
CA LEU A 175 2.94 -0.76 -12.68
C LEU A 175 4.19 -1.16 -13.45
N LEU A 176 4.60 -2.42 -13.34
CA LEU A 176 5.73 -2.97 -14.10
C LEU A 176 5.30 -3.71 -15.37
N THR A 177 4.00 -3.96 -15.51
CA THR A 177 3.34 -4.45 -16.71
C THR A 177 2.15 -3.57 -17.02
N ASP A 178 1.63 -3.64 -18.22
CA ASP A 178 0.36 -2.99 -18.53
C ASP A 178 -0.76 -3.61 -17.67
N ASN A 179 -1.56 -2.76 -17.05
CA ASN A 179 -2.71 -3.18 -16.27
C ASN A 179 -3.99 -2.70 -16.99
N ASP A 180 -4.88 -3.62 -17.25
CA ASP A 180 -6.19 -3.37 -17.85
C ASP A 180 -7.31 -4.04 -17.03
N ALA A 181 -8.55 -3.89 -17.49
CA ALA A 181 -9.72 -4.45 -16.80
C ALA A 181 -9.70 -5.99 -16.71
N LEU A 182 -8.87 -6.68 -17.49
CA LEU A 182 -8.93 -8.13 -17.69
C LEU A 182 -7.87 -8.88 -16.85
N ASN A 183 -6.70 -8.28 -16.61
CA ASN A 183 -5.58 -8.96 -15.96
C ASN A 183 -5.52 -8.77 -14.43
N GLY A 184 -6.66 -8.43 -13.82
CA GLY A 184 -6.83 -8.27 -12.37
C GLY A 184 -6.12 -7.01 -11.82
N PRO A 185 -6.44 -5.81 -12.32
CA PRO A 185 -5.88 -4.56 -11.85
C PRO A 185 -6.25 -4.28 -10.39
N LEU A 186 -5.59 -3.30 -9.79
CA LEU A 186 -6.00 -2.74 -8.50
C LEU A 186 -7.35 -2.05 -8.69
N MET A 187 -8.35 -2.48 -7.93
CA MET A 187 -9.67 -1.84 -7.82
C MET A 187 -9.72 -1.00 -6.56
N LEU A 188 -10.36 0.15 -6.63
CA LEU A 188 -10.49 1.12 -5.54
C LEU A 188 -11.93 1.62 -5.46
N MET A 189 -12.39 1.96 -4.28
CA MET A 189 -13.67 2.65 -4.08
C MET A 189 -13.38 4.14 -3.82
N PRO A 190 -13.64 5.04 -4.79
CA PRO A 190 -13.38 6.49 -4.65
C PRO A 190 -14.09 7.07 -3.42
N GLY A 191 -13.40 7.89 -2.62
CA GLY A 191 -13.99 8.53 -1.43
C GLY A 191 -14.22 7.61 -0.22
N SER A 192 -14.02 6.28 -0.35
CA SER A 192 -14.20 5.34 0.76
C SER A 192 -13.24 5.58 1.92
N HIS A 193 -12.10 6.21 1.67
CA HIS A 193 -11.10 6.55 2.68
C HIS A 193 -11.62 7.48 3.79
N ASN A 194 -12.75 8.19 3.55
CA ASN A 194 -13.38 9.07 4.53
C ASN A 194 -14.19 8.32 5.61
N THR A 195 -14.39 7.03 5.42
CA THR A 195 -15.08 6.17 6.40
C THR A 195 -14.17 5.02 6.81
N PHE A 196 -13.91 4.89 8.10
CA PHE A 196 -13.22 3.72 8.64
C PHE A 196 -14.22 2.64 8.99
N VAL A 197 -14.09 1.48 8.36
CA VAL A 197 -14.85 0.29 8.73
C VAL A 197 -14.10 -0.45 9.82
N ALA A 198 -14.52 -0.25 11.06
CA ALA A 198 -14.01 -0.98 12.20
C ALA A 198 -14.53 -2.42 12.14
N CYS A 199 -13.66 -3.35 11.74
CA CYS A 199 -14.04 -4.74 11.48
C CYS A 199 -14.37 -5.50 12.76
N ALA A 200 -15.23 -6.51 12.63
CA ALA A 200 -15.55 -7.43 13.73
C ALA A 200 -14.50 -8.54 13.86
N GLY A 201 -14.42 -9.15 15.04
CA GLY A 201 -13.61 -10.33 15.33
C GLY A 201 -12.40 -10.02 16.20
N GLU A 202 -11.57 -11.02 16.39
CA GLU A 202 -10.32 -10.93 17.16
C GLU A 202 -9.15 -11.27 16.25
N THR A 203 -7.99 -10.69 16.52
CA THR A 203 -6.76 -11.04 15.79
C THR A 203 -6.21 -12.36 16.33
N PRO A 204 -6.18 -13.43 15.51
CA PRO A 204 -5.56 -14.69 15.90
C PRO A 204 -4.05 -14.53 16.12
N GLU A 205 -3.47 -15.37 16.96
CA GLU A 205 -2.02 -15.46 17.04
C GLU A 205 -1.44 -15.86 15.66
N ASP A 206 -0.35 -15.20 15.28
CA ASP A 206 0.29 -15.42 13.96
C ASP A 206 -0.64 -15.18 12.76
N ASN A 207 -1.63 -14.31 12.87
CA ASN A 207 -2.61 -14.02 11.81
C ASN A 207 -1.94 -13.77 10.44
N HIS A 208 -0.76 -13.16 10.41
CA HIS A 208 -0.02 -12.88 9.17
C HIS A 208 0.27 -14.15 8.33
N LYS A 209 0.45 -15.32 8.94
CA LYS A 209 0.71 -16.59 8.23
C LYS A 209 -0.48 -17.04 7.37
N THR A 210 -1.69 -16.66 7.78
CA THR A 210 -2.92 -16.95 7.05
C THR A 210 -3.27 -15.80 6.11
N SER A 211 -3.22 -14.57 6.60
CA SER A 211 -3.66 -13.37 5.85
C SER A 211 -2.81 -13.08 4.61
N LEU A 212 -1.53 -13.46 4.61
CA LEU A 212 -0.66 -13.38 3.41
C LEU A 212 -1.13 -14.28 2.25
N LYS A 213 -1.89 -15.34 2.54
CA LYS A 213 -2.47 -16.24 1.55
C LYS A 213 -3.91 -15.85 1.21
N LYS A 214 -4.72 -15.59 2.24
CA LYS A 214 -6.10 -15.16 2.14
C LYS A 214 -6.46 -14.32 3.36
N GLN A 215 -6.83 -13.06 3.16
CA GLN A 215 -7.25 -12.19 4.25
C GLN A 215 -8.70 -12.48 4.62
N GLU A 216 -8.93 -12.88 5.88
CA GLU A 216 -10.25 -13.20 6.42
C GLU A 216 -10.59 -12.34 7.65
N VAL A 217 -9.59 -11.86 8.37
CA VAL A 217 -9.71 -10.98 9.53
C VAL A 217 -9.33 -9.56 9.13
N GLY A 218 -10.04 -8.55 9.64
CA GLY A 218 -9.85 -7.17 9.24
C GLY A 218 -10.41 -6.85 7.85
N VAL A 219 -11.44 -7.57 7.47
CA VAL A 219 -12.15 -7.40 6.19
C VAL A 219 -13.56 -6.93 6.49
N PRO A 220 -14.05 -5.87 5.84
CA PRO A 220 -15.43 -5.43 5.98
C PRO A 220 -16.42 -6.52 5.56
N SER A 221 -17.59 -6.54 6.19
CA SER A 221 -18.68 -7.46 5.83
C SER A 221 -19.14 -7.24 4.38
N HIS A 222 -19.78 -8.26 3.79
CA HIS A 222 -20.35 -8.15 2.44
C HIS A 222 -21.41 -7.04 2.36
N ASP A 223 -22.16 -6.81 3.43
CA ASP A 223 -23.15 -5.75 3.49
C ASP A 223 -22.50 -4.38 3.47
N SER A 224 -21.43 -4.18 4.25
CA SER A 224 -20.65 -2.96 4.24
C SER A 224 -19.95 -2.72 2.90
N LEU A 225 -19.33 -3.73 2.31
CA LEU A 225 -18.73 -3.62 0.98
C LEU A 225 -19.76 -3.28 -0.09
N SER A 226 -20.95 -3.89 -0.04
CA SER A 226 -22.05 -3.62 -0.98
C SER A 226 -22.56 -2.19 -0.84
N GLU A 227 -22.69 -1.70 0.38
CA GLU A 227 -23.13 -0.33 0.65
C GLU A 227 -22.05 0.68 0.23
N MET A 228 -20.77 0.43 0.54
CA MET A 228 -19.66 1.27 0.09
C MET A 228 -19.60 1.33 -1.44
N ALA A 229 -19.70 0.20 -2.13
CA ALA A 229 -19.70 0.15 -3.58
C ALA A 229 -20.91 0.87 -4.20
N ARG A 230 -22.09 0.86 -3.56
CA ARG A 230 -23.25 1.62 -4.01
C ARG A 230 -23.07 3.13 -3.83
N ARG A 231 -22.42 3.58 -2.76
CA ARG A 231 -22.19 5.01 -2.48
C ARG A 231 -21.09 5.59 -3.35
N HIS A 232 -20.03 4.84 -3.54
CA HIS A 232 -18.76 5.35 -4.07
C HIS A 232 -18.46 4.84 -5.49
N GLY A 233 -19.12 3.78 -5.93
CA GLY A 233 -18.71 3.08 -7.14
C GLY A 233 -17.44 2.23 -6.93
N ILE A 234 -16.97 1.64 -8.01
CA ILE A 234 -15.70 0.90 -8.06
C ILE A 234 -14.95 1.36 -9.31
N ASP A 235 -13.74 1.86 -9.11
CA ASP A 235 -12.79 2.16 -10.15
C ASP A 235 -11.67 1.11 -10.20
N TYR A 236 -10.88 1.13 -11.27
CA TYR A 236 -9.69 0.31 -11.38
C TYR A 236 -8.51 1.10 -11.95
N ALA A 237 -7.34 0.85 -11.39
CA ALA A 237 -6.11 1.52 -11.78
C ALA A 237 -5.54 0.88 -13.06
N ALA A 238 -5.99 1.34 -14.22
CA ALA A 238 -5.45 0.97 -15.51
C ALA A 238 -4.31 1.88 -15.94
N GLY A 239 -3.38 1.33 -16.69
CA GLY A 239 -2.29 2.10 -17.29
C GLY A 239 -1.21 1.21 -17.88
N VAL A 240 -0.35 1.82 -18.69
CA VAL A 240 0.86 1.17 -19.19
C VAL A 240 1.91 1.04 -18.11
N ALA A 241 2.85 0.15 -18.28
CA ALA A 241 4.01 0.03 -17.40
C ALA A 241 4.70 1.39 -17.20
N GLY A 242 5.08 1.70 -15.95
CA GLY A 242 5.59 3.03 -15.54
C GLY A 242 4.53 3.98 -14.96
N THR A 243 3.23 3.63 -15.05
CA THR A 243 2.16 4.34 -14.34
C THR A 243 2.33 4.17 -12.84
N VAL A 244 2.09 5.23 -12.07
CA VAL A 244 2.13 5.22 -10.59
C VAL A 244 0.74 5.48 -10.06
N VAL A 245 0.30 4.65 -9.11
CA VAL A 245 -0.95 4.84 -8.38
C VAL A 245 -0.61 5.14 -6.92
N LEU A 246 -0.95 6.34 -6.46
CA LEU A 246 -0.88 6.71 -5.05
C LEU A 246 -2.25 6.50 -4.43
N PHE A 247 -2.35 5.85 -3.28
CA PHE A 247 -3.63 5.71 -2.58
C PHE A 247 -3.46 5.77 -1.06
N ASP A 248 -4.45 6.39 -0.44
CA ASP A 248 -4.50 6.58 1.01
C ASP A 248 -4.64 5.23 1.74
N CYS A 249 -4.03 5.11 2.90
CA CYS A 249 -4.02 3.88 3.70
C CYS A 249 -5.41 3.33 4.05
N ASN A 250 -6.44 4.19 4.10
CA ASN A 250 -7.81 3.77 4.40
C ASN A 250 -8.69 3.59 3.16
N THR A 251 -8.19 3.81 1.94
CA THR A 251 -8.97 3.55 0.73
C THR A 251 -9.28 2.06 0.62
N LEU A 252 -10.57 1.71 0.54
CA LEU A 252 -10.99 0.34 0.27
C LEU A 252 -10.53 -0.09 -1.12
N HIS A 253 -9.76 -1.17 -1.17
CA HIS A 253 -9.19 -1.68 -2.41
C HIS A 253 -9.12 -3.20 -2.44
N GLY A 254 -8.95 -3.72 -3.64
CA GLY A 254 -8.83 -5.15 -3.89
C GLY A 254 -8.37 -5.42 -5.32
N SER A 255 -8.30 -6.67 -5.72
CA SER A 255 -8.06 -7.01 -7.12
C SER A 255 -8.60 -8.39 -7.46
N ASN A 256 -9.21 -8.53 -8.62
CA ASN A 256 -9.68 -9.81 -9.15
C ASN A 256 -8.53 -10.78 -9.44
N GLY A 257 -8.84 -12.07 -9.54
CA GLY A 257 -7.95 -13.07 -10.11
C GLY A 257 -7.61 -12.77 -11.57
N ASN A 258 -6.56 -13.41 -12.10
CA ASN A 258 -6.15 -13.28 -13.49
C ASN A 258 -6.27 -14.62 -14.20
N ILE A 259 -7.24 -14.75 -15.09
CA ILE A 259 -7.44 -15.92 -15.96
C ILE A 259 -6.98 -15.66 -17.39
N THR A 260 -6.41 -14.48 -17.69
CA THR A 260 -5.82 -14.17 -18.98
C THR A 260 -4.41 -14.75 -19.09
N PRO A 261 -3.83 -14.91 -20.28
CA PRO A 261 -2.43 -15.31 -20.44
C PRO A 261 -1.43 -14.21 -20.04
N PHE A 262 -1.87 -12.98 -19.80
CA PHE A 262 -1.03 -11.81 -19.55
C PHE A 262 -0.79 -11.60 -18.08
N PRO A 263 0.44 -11.82 -17.57
CA PRO A 263 0.74 -11.62 -16.16
C PRO A 263 0.71 -10.14 -15.79
N ARG A 264 0.45 -9.84 -14.51
CA ARG A 264 0.57 -8.51 -13.93
C ARG A 264 1.66 -8.49 -12.86
N SER A 265 2.46 -7.42 -12.85
CA SER A 265 3.51 -7.20 -11.85
C SER A 265 3.53 -5.74 -11.41
N ASN A 266 3.52 -5.49 -10.11
CA ASN A 266 3.57 -4.15 -9.54
C ASN A 266 4.53 -4.11 -8.35
N ALA A 267 5.34 -3.05 -8.28
CA ALA A 267 6.09 -2.71 -7.07
C ALA A 267 5.24 -1.82 -6.17
N PHE A 268 5.19 -2.14 -4.86
CA PHE A 268 4.48 -1.37 -3.85
C PHE A 268 5.45 -0.86 -2.80
N PHE A 269 5.31 0.42 -2.46
CA PHE A 269 6.00 1.07 -1.36
C PHE A 269 4.96 1.74 -0.47
N VAL A 270 4.95 1.37 0.80
CA VAL A 270 4.10 1.99 1.81
C VAL A 270 4.93 2.99 2.57
N TYR A 271 4.58 4.25 2.41
CA TYR A 271 5.21 5.36 3.11
C TYR A 271 4.35 5.75 4.31
N ASN A 272 4.95 5.77 5.48
CA ASN A 272 4.33 6.30 6.68
C ASN A 272 5.00 7.61 7.07
N ALA A 273 4.24 8.57 7.55
CA ALA A 273 4.78 9.83 8.04
C ALA A 273 5.73 9.60 9.23
N TRP A 274 6.83 10.35 9.27
CA TRP A 274 7.82 10.21 10.33
C TRP A 274 7.25 10.50 11.72
N SER A 275 6.30 11.42 11.83
CA SER A 275 5.57 11.70 13.07
C SER A 275 4.55 10.62 13.44
N ASN A 276 4.26 9.66 12.54
CA ASN A 276 3.25 8.60 12.70
C ASN A 276 3.89 7.22 12.90
N LYS A 277 5.07 7.16 13.53
CA LYS A 277 5.73 5.87 13.79
C LYS A 277 4.81 4.92 14.54
N VAL A 278 4.93 3.65 14.19
CA VAL A 278 4.16 2.59 14.85
C VAL A 278 4.52 2.49 16.33
N VAL A 279 3.50 2.25 17.13
CA VAL A 279 3.58 1.96 18.57
C VAL A 279 3.21 0.49 18.82
N ASP A 280 2.87 0.11 20.03
CA ASP A 280 2.34 -1.23 20.28
C ASP A 280 1.01 -1.43 19.53
N PRO A 281 0.73 -2.65 19.04
CA PRO A 281 -0.51 -2.98 18.35
C PRO A 281 -1.76 -2.61 19.17
N PHE A 282 -2.80 -2.10 18.48
CA PHE A 282 -4.05 -1.73 19.15
C PHE A 282 -4.98 -2.92 19.37
N ALA A 283 -4.92 -3.94 18.51
CA ALA A 283 -5.81 -5.10 18.57
C ALA A 283 -5.11 -6.44 18.27
N ALA A 284 -3.82 -6.55 18.55
CA ALA A 284 -3.06 -7.80 18.47
C ALA A 284 -2.15 -7.93 19.69
N ARG A 285 -1.81 -9.17 20.07
CA ARG A 285 -0.91 -9.44 21.22
C ARG A 285 0.54 -9.04 20.96
N SER A 286 0.96 -9.11 19.72
CA SER A 286 2.32 -8.77 19.27
C SER A 286 2.28 -8.20 17.85
N PRO A 287 3.22 -7.34 17.49
CA PRO A 287 3.28 -6.80 16.14
C PRO A 287 3.63 -7.89 15.12
N ARG A 288 3.29 -7.63 13.87
CA ARG A 288 3.69 -8.48 12.75
C ARG A 288 5.21 -8.49 12.58
N PRO A 289 5.77 -9.52 11.92
CA PRO A 289 7.22 -9.60 11.65
C PRO A 289 7.78 -8.37 10.91
N ALA A 290 9.06 -8.08 11.12
CA ALA A 290 9.75 -6.90 10.58
C ALA A 290 9.70 -6.81 9.03
N PHE A 291 9.59 -7.92 8.32
CA PHE A 291 9.45 -7.89 6.86
C PHE A 291 8.07 -7.37 6.38
N LEU A 292 7.06 -7.35 7.26
CA LEU A 292 5.72 -6.79 7.00
C LEU A 292 5.52 -5.40 7.59
N SER A 293 6.29 -5.03 8.60
CA SER A 293 6.09 -3.78 9.34
C SER A 293 7.42 -3.27 9.89
N SER A 294 7.92 -2.17 9.34
CA SER A 294 9.13 -1.51 9.84
C SER A 294 8.82 -0.76 11.13
N ARG A 295 9.38 -1.24 12.26
CA ARG A 295 9.17 -0.63 13.58
C ARG A 295 10.28 0.34 14.00
N ASP A 296 11.47 0.13 13.51
CA ASP A 296 12.63 1.02 13.77
C ASP A 296 13.27 1.45 12.45
N PRO A 297 12.70 2.45 11.78
CA PRO A 297 13.22 2.92 10.50
C PRO A 297 14.54 3.71 10.60
N GLY A 298 15.08 3.90 11.81
CA GLY A 298 16.34 4.63 12.06
C GLY A 298 16.27 6.13 11.70
N ARG A 299 15.95 6.45 10.46
CA ARG A 299 15.87 7.83 9.94
C ARG A 299 14.81 7.93 8.84
N PRO A 300 14.32 9.15 8.52
CA PRO A 300 13.50 9.38 7.34
C PRO A 300 14.23 8.98 6.04
N ILE A 301 13.46 8.72 4.99
CA ILE A 301 14.00 8.45 3.66
C ILE A 301 14.73 9.70 3.15
N GLU A 302 15.93 9.53 2.64
CA GLU A 302 16.60 10.54 1.83
C GLU A 302 16.03 10.52 0.42
N ILE A 303 15.25 11.55 0.09
CA ILE A 303 14.64 11.69 -1.24
C ILE A 303 15.73 12.05 -2.26
N VAL A 304 15.77 11.32 -3.36
CA VAL A 304 16.80 11.46 -4.39
C VAL A 304 16.20 11.83 -5.75
N SER A 305 16.90 12.67 -6.49
CA SER A 305 16.52 13.16 -7.82
C SER A 305 17.35 12.47 -8.92
N GLY A 306 16.97 12.69 -10.16
CA GLY A 306 17.69 12.23 -11.35
C GLY A 306 17.12 10.93 -11.92
N LYS A 307 17.79 10.39 -12.95
CA LYS A 307 17.36 9.15 -13.60
C LYS A 307 17.48 7.96 -12.67
N LEU A 308 16.61 7.00 -12.85
CA LEU A 308 16.59 5.78 -12.07
C LEU A 308 17.67 4.79 -12.56
N ALA A 309 17.89 4.74 -13.86
CA ALA A 309 18.91 3.90 -14.54
C ALA A 309 19.54 4.67 -15.73
#